data_de59a6730e8d24e8411f0da096454e9f
#
_entry.id   de59a6730e8d24e8411f0da096454e9f
#
_cell.length_a   1.000
_cell.length_b   1.000
_cell.length_c   1.000
_cell.angle_alpha   90.00
_cell.angle_beta   90.00
_cell.angle_gamma   90.00
#
_symmetry.space_group_name_H-M   'P 1'
#
loop_
_entity.id
_entity.type
_entity.pdbx_description
1 polymer ?
#
loop_
_entity_poly.entity_id
_entity_poly.type
_entity_poly.pdbx_seq_one_letter_code
_entity_poly.pdbx_strand_id
1 'polypeptide(L)'
;LLEMGQPMHAFDLNKVAGRTIDVRRAHEGEKIVTLDEKEFTLNPNNLVICDAEKPVALAGIMGGANSGMDDNTTSLLFECATFARDSVRKTSRALGQNSDSSARYEKGVDRYSPQLGLARALHLIQLLDCGDITTLEYDLTDGRPLERKHIVTTPAKICGVLGITVPDQTMICLLYTSPS
;
A
#
# COMPACT_ATOMS: atom_id res chain seq x y z
N LEU A 1 -4.99 8.07 -3.12
CA LEU A 1 -3.65 8.15 -3.69
C LEU A 1 -3.22 9.60 -3.97
N LEU A 2 -4.01 10.39 -4.70
CA LEU A 2 -3.65 11.75 -5.10
C LEU A 2 -3.43 12.69 -3.90
N GLU A 3 -4.30 12.64 -2.90
CA GLU A 3 -4.23 13.49 -1.72
C GLU A 3 -3.17 13.06 -0.71
N MET A 4 -3.17 11.76 -0.36
CA MET A 4 -2.36 11.23 0.75
C MET A 4 -1.10 10.50 0.31
N GLY A 5 -0.89 10.30 -0.99
CA GLY A 5 0.22 9.51 -1.50
C GLY A 5 0.12 7.99 -1.21
N GLN A 6 -0.88 7.56 -0.44
CA GLN A 6 -1.10 6.18 -0.05
C GLN A 6 -1.96 5.46 -1.09
N PRO A 7 -1.46 4.38 -1.74
CA PRO A 7 -2.32 3.52 -2.54
C PRO A 7 -3.30 2.77 -1.66
N MET A 8 -4.51 2.61 -2.16
CA MET A 8 -5.58 1.83 -1.54
C MET A 8 -6.28 1.01 -2.60
N HIS A 9 -6.84 -0.12 -2.21
CA HIS A 9 -7.69 -0.95 -3.05
C HIS A 9 -9.02 -1.21 -2.35
N ALA A 10 -10.07 -1.48 -3.14
CA ALA A 10 -11.37 -1.88 -2.63
C ALA A 10 -11.81 -3.14 -3.35
N PHE A 11 -12.17 -4.15 -2.55
CA PHE A 11 -12.75 -5.40 -3.01
C PHE A 11 -14.27 -5.36 -2.85
N ASP A 12 -15.00 -5.98 -3.77
CA ASP A 12 -16.39 -6.36 -3.52
C ASP A 12 -16.40 -7.50 -2.49
N LEU A 13 -16.86 -7.22 -1.29
CA LEU A 13 -16.86 -8.20 -0.19
C LEU A 13 -17.70 -9.44 -0.50
N ASN A 14 -18.71 -9.32 -1.36
CA ASN A 14 -19.53 -10.44 -1.77
C ASN A 14 -18.82 -11.39 -2.75
N LYS A 15 -17.77 -10.92 -3.42
CA LYS A 15 -16.92 -11.70 -4.32
C LYS A 15 -15.68 -12.30 -3.65
N VAL A 16 -15.41 -11.94 -2.38
CA VAL A 16 -14.32 -12.48 -1.57
C VAL A 16 -14.78 -13.78 -0.92
N ALA A 17 -14.29 -14.91 -1.40
CA ALA A 17 -14.65 -16.23 -0.90
C ALA A 17 -14.30 -16.38 0.59
N GLY A 18 -15.24 -16.93 1.37
CA GLY A 18 -15.08 -17.12 2.81
C GLY A 18 -14.95 -15.83 3.62
N ARG A 19 -15.10 -14.64 3.00
CA ARG A 19 -14.84 -13.33 3.63
C ARG A 19 -13.48 -13.29 4.35
N THR A 20 -12.51 -13.96 3.76
CA THR A 20 -11.16 -14.13 4.32
C THR A 20 -10.16 -13.44 3.42
N ILE A 21 -9.18 -12.79 4.02
CA ILE A 21 -8.01 -12.24 3.32
C ILE A 21 -6.77 -12.90 3.88
N ASP A 22 -5.99 -13.52 2.99
CA ASP A 22 -4.70 -14.11 3.27
C ASP A 22 -3.63 -13.48 2.38
N VAL A 23 -2.62 -12.85 3.01
CA VAL A 23 -1.51 -12.22 2.29
C VAL A 23 -0.31 -13.16 2.33
N ARG A 24 -0.06 -13.84 1.23
CA ARG A 24 0.96 -14.90 1.13
C ARG A 24 1.78 -14.82 -0.15
N ARG A 25 2.79 -15.64 -0.22
CA ARG A 25 3.46 -15.92 -1.50
C ARG A 25 2.58 -16.80 -2.37
N ALA A 26 2.58 -16.53 -3.68
CA ALA A 26 1.87 -17.37 -4.63
C ALA A 26 2.43 -18.80 -4.64
N HIS A 27 1.61 -19.76 -5.00
CA HIS A 27 2.05 -21.10 -5.32
C HIS A 27 2.62 -21.17 -6.75
N GLU A 28 3.48 -22.14 -7.01
CA GLU A 28 4.01 -22.33 -8.35
C GLU A 28 2.91 -22.66 -9.35
N GLY A 29 2.83 -21.91 -10.45
CA GLY A 29 1.82 -22.10 -11.48
C GLY A 29 0.43 -21.52 -11.16
N GLU A 30 0.26 -20.86 -10.00
CA GLU A 30 -0.99 -20.21 -9.63
C GLU A 30 -1.32 -19.08 -10.63
N LYS A 31 -2.58 -18.90 -10.96
CA LYS A 31 -3.01 -17.94 -11.99
C LYS A 31 -3.84 -16.81 -11.40
N ILE A 32 -3.71 -15.63 -11.98
CA ILE A 32 -4.56 -14.47 -11.70
C ILE A 32 -4.87 -13.73 -13.00
N VAL A 33 -6.11 -13.28 -13.14
CA VAL A 33 -6.49 -12.29 -14.17
C VAL A 33 -6.64 -10.95 -13.45
N THR A 34 -5.92 -9.94 -13.89
CA THR A 34 -5.94 -8.61 -13.29
C THR A 34 -7.05 -7.72 -13.86
N LEU A 35 -7.33 -6.58 -13.20
CA LEU A 35 -8.40 -5.65 -13.60
C LEU A 35 -8.26 -5.12 -15.05
N ASP A 36 -7.06 -5.13 -15.60
CA ASP A 36 -6.76 -4.78 -16.99
C ASP A 36 -6.83 -6.01 -17.94
N GLU A 37 -7.52 -7.07 -17.51
CA GLU A 37 -7.82 -8.30 -18.28
C GLU A 37 -6.60 -9.11 -18.70
N LYS A 38 -5.44 -8.90 -18.07
CA LYS A 38 -4.24 -9.69 -18.33
C LYS A 38 -4.17 -10.92 -17.43
N GLU A 39 -3.86 -12.08 -18.02
CA GLU A 39 -3.61 -13.31 -17.28
C GLU A 39 -2.12 -13.46 -16.96
N PHE A 40 -1.82 -13.78 -15.70
CA PHE A 40 -0.46 -14.06 -15.24
C PHE A 40 -0.39 -15.44 -14.61
N THR A 41 0.70 -16.15 -14.91
CA THR A 41 1.12 -17.35 -14.17
C THR A 41 2.15 -16.94 -13.14
N LEU A 42 1.88 -17.24 -11.89
CA LEU A 42 2.64 -16.79 -10.73
C LEU A 42 3.63 -17.84 -10.24
N ASN A 43 4.56 -17.40 -9.42
CA ASN A 43 5.54 -18.25 -8.74
C ASN A 43 5.77 -17.75 -7.30
N PRO A 44 6.51 -18.49 -6.45
CA PRO A 44 6.69 -18.13 -5.04
C PRO A 44 7.42 -16.81 -4.75
N ASN A 45 7.95 -16.12 -5.74
CA ASN A 45 8.50 -14.78 -5.57
C ASN A 45 7.42 -13.69 -5.59
N ASN A 46 6.22 -14.00 -6.12
CA ASN A 46 5.12 -13.06 -6.20
C ASN A 46 4.34 -13.02 -4.89
N LEU A 47 4.10 -11.82 -4.35
CA LEU A 47 3.23 -11.62 -3.20
C LEU A 47 1.81 -11.38 -3.71
N VAL A 48 0.86 -12.10 -3.16
CA VAL A 48 -0.55 -12.04 -3.54
C VAL A 48 -1.42 -11.82 -2.31
N ILE A 49 -2.56 -11.20 -2.55
CA ILE A 49 -3.67 -11.16 -1.62
C ILE A 49 -4.66 -12.20 -2.13
N CYS A 50 -5.04 -13.12 -1.27
CA CYS A 50 -5.93 -14.22 -1.57
C CYS A 50 -7.20 -14.12 -0.74
N ASP A 51 -8.28 -14.64 -1.27
CA ASP A 51 -9.44 -15.05 -0.47
C ASP A 51 -9.25 -16.50 0.02
N ALA A 52 -10.32 -17.16 0.48
CA ALA A 52 -10.23 -18.53 0.96
C ALA A 52 -9.90 -19.57 -0.14
N GLU A 53 -10.00 -19.19 -1.42
CA GLU A 53 -9.87 -20.12 -2.54
C GLU A 53 -8.75 -19.76 -3.53
N LYS A 54 -8.54 -18.47 -3.79
CA LYS A 54 -7.71 -18.01 -4.92
C LYS A 54 -7.11 -16.63 -4.71
N PRO A 55 -6.11 -16.22 -5.51
CA PRO A 55 -5.61 -14.87 -5.55
C PRO A 55 -6.70 -13.88 -6.04
N VAL A 56 -6.85 -12.77 -5.32
CA VAL A 56 -7.75 -11.66 -5.62
C VAL A 56 -7.00 -10.37 -5.93
N ALA A 57 -5.68 -10.30 -5.66
CA ALA A 57 -4.84 -9.19 -6.10
C ALA A 57 -3.36 -9.57 -6.15
N LEU A 58 -2.61 -8.92 -7.03
CA LEU A 58 -1.15 -8.81 -6.96
C LEU A 58 -0.81 -7.71 -5.95
N ALA A 59 -0.27 -8.08 -4.79
CA ALA A 59 -0.06 -7.18 -3.66
C ALA A 59 0.75 -5.93 -4.03
N GLY A 60 0.14 -4.76 -3.87
CA GLY A 60 0.72 -3.46 -4.18
C GLY A 60 0.89 -3.15 -5.67
N ILE A 61 0.35 -3.97 -6.57
CA ILE A 61 0.49 -3.80 -8.02
C ILE A 61 -0.88 -3.60 -8.67
N MET A 62 -1.74 -4.63 -8.66
CA MET A 62 -3.01 -4.58 -9.38
C MET A 62 -4.02 -5.54 -8.74
N GLY A 63 -5.27 -5.10 -8.62
CA GLY A 63 -6.39 -5.95 -8.22
C GLY A 63 -6.73 -7.03 -9.24
N GLY A 64 -7.35 -8.10 -8.79
CA GLY A 64 -7.89 -9.14 -9.64
C GLY A 64 -9.26 -8.78 -10.21
N ALA A 65 -9.54 -9.20 -11.43
CA ALA A 65 -10.84 -9.02 -12.07
C ALA A 65 -11.97 -9.77 -11.33
N ASN A 66 -11.61 -10.84 -10.60
CA ASN A 66 -12.53 -11.70 -9.88
C ASN A 66 -13.11 -11.10 -8.58
N SER A 67 -12.55 -10.00 -8.10
CA SER A 67 -12.96 -9.31 -6.87
C SER A 67 -13.24 -7.82 -7.07
N GLY A 68 -13.18 -7.36 -8.31
CA GLY A 68 -13.45 -5.98 -8.68
C GLY A 68 -14.89 -5.57 -8.41
N MET A 69 -15.09 -4.29 -8.13
CA MET A 69 -16.41 -3.68 -7.95
C MET A 69 -17.15 -3.57 -9.27
N ASP A 70 -18.47 -3.66 -9.22
CA ASP A 70 -19.38 -3.38 -10.31
C ASP A 70 -20.63 -2.62 -9.81
N ASP A 71 -21.59 -2.36 -10.71
CA ASP A 71 -22.81 -1.60 -10.40
C ASP A 71 -23.72 -2.28 -9.35
N ASN A 72 -23.51 -3.56 -9.06
CA ASN A 72 -24.28 -4.33 -8.08
C ASN A 72 -23.55 -4.44 -6.73
N THR A 73 -22.34 -3.88 -6.61
CA THR A 73 -21.56 -3.94 -5.38
C THR A 73 -22.21 -3.11 -4.28
N THR A 74 -22.55 -3.75 -3.17
CA THR A 74 -23.19 -3.12 -2.01
C THR A 74 -22.34 -3.14 -0.75
N SER A 75 -21.30 -3.97 -0.71
CA SER A 75 -20.41 -4.10 0.44
C SER A 75 -18.96 -4.12 -0.02
N LEU A 76 -18.15 -3.29 0.62
CA LEU A 76 -16.75 -3.09 0.26
C LEU A 76 -15.82 -3.52 1.39
N LEU A 77 -14.68 -4.09 1.01
CA LEU A 77 -13.53 -4.25 1.89
C LEU A 77 -12.40 -3.36 1.37
N PHE A 78 -11.99 -2.37 2.16
CA PHE A 78 -10.84 -1.53 1.84
C PHE A 78 -9.54 -2.17 2.27
N GLU A 79 -8.59 -2.23 1.36
CA GLU A 79 -7.18 -2.51 1.65
C GLU A 79 -6.42 -1.19 1.70
N CYS A 80 -5.70 -0.97 2.79
CA CYS A 80 -4.76 0.12 2.96
C CYS A 80 -3.51 -0.42 3.63
N ALA A 81 -2.46 -0.68 2.85
CA ALA A 81 -1.32 -1.47 3.31
C ALA A 81 0.03 -0.85 2.94
N THR A 82 1.09 -1.41 3.51
CA THR A 82 2.47 -1.19 3.09
C THR A 82 3.09 -2.53 2.74
N PHE A 83 3.62 -2.64 1.54
CA PHE A 83 4.28 -3.85 1.05
C PHE A 83 5.79 -3.67 0.96
N ALA A 84 6.52 -4.77 1.08
CA ALA A 84 7.97 -4.76 0.94
C ALA A 84 8.38 -4.27 -0.46
N ARG A 85 9.08 -3.14 -0.50
CA ARG A 85 9.54 -2.44 -1.72
C ARG A 85 10.15 -3.38 -2.75
N ASP A 86 11.08 -4.23 -2.29
CA ASP A 86 11.83 -5.14 -3.18
C ASP A 86 10.93 -6.24 -3.75
N SER A 87 9.90 -6.67 -3.01
CA SER A 87 8.91 -7.65 -3.47
C SER A 87 8.07 -7.07 -4.60
N VAL A 88 7.50 -5.89 -4.39
CA VAL A 88 6.69 -5.21 -5.42
C VAL A 88 7.52 -4.94 -6.67
N ARG A 89 8.73 -4.39 -6.53
CA ARG A 89 9.64 -4.10 -7.64
C ARG A 89 10.00 -5.34 -8.46
N LYS A 90 10.33 -6.45 -7.80
CA LYS A 90 10.69 -7.70 -8.49
C LYS A 90 9.50 -8.26 -9.25
N THR A 91 8.33 -8.31 -8.61
CA THR A 91 7.09 -8.83 -9.21
C THR A 91 6.63 -7.95 -10.37
N SER A 92 6.55 -6.63 -10.20
CA SER A 92 6.14 -5.68 -11.24
C SER A 92 7.00 -5.82 -12.50
N ARG A 93 8.33 -5.91 -12.33
CA ARG A 93 9.27 -6.08 -13.45
C ARG A 93 9.18 -7.45 -14.11
N ALA A 94 9.09 -8.52 -13.32
CA ALA A 94 9.04 -9.88 -13.84
C ALA A 94 7.77 -10.13 -14.65
N LEU A 95 6.64 -9.57 -14.24
CA LEU A 95 5.35 -9.68 -14.92
C LEU A 95 5.13 -8.58 -15.98
N GLY A 96 6.00 -7.58 -16.04
CA GLY A 96 5.80 -6.41 -16.91
C GLY A 96 4.55 -5.58 -16.55
N GLN A 97 4.07 -5.72 -15.30
CA GLN A 97 2.84 -5.08 -14.81
C GLN A 97 3.18 -3.86 -13.95
N ASN A 98 2.98 -2.67 -14.52
CA ASN A 98 3.20 -1.40 -13.84
C ASN A 98 1.89 -0.69 -13.56
N SER A 99 1.81 -0.02 -12.41
CA SER A 99 0.68 0.82 -12.01
C SER A 99 1.17 2.00 -11.17
N ASP A 100 0.32 3.00 -10.96
CA ASP A 100 0.61 4.11 -10.03
C ASP A 100 0.88 3.60 -8.61
N SER A 101 0.22 2.52 -8.22
CA SER A 101 0.44 1.84 -6.94
C SER A 101 1.84 1.24 -6.88
N SER A 102 2.22 0.40 -7.86
CA SER A 102 3.54 -0.23 -7.89
C SER A 102 4.67 0.79 -7.93
N ALA A 103 4.51 1.89 -8.70
CA ALA A 103 5.49 2.96 -8.78
C ALA A 103 5.75 3.65 -7.44
N ARG A 104 4.76 3.71 -6.54
CA ARG A 104 4.93 4.25 -5.19
C ARG A 104 5.54 3.23 -4.25
N TYR A 105 5.05 2.00 -4.23
CA TYR A 105 5.60 0.95 -3.37
C TYR A 105 7.05 0.60 -3.72
N GLU A 106 7.44 0.65 -4.99
CA GLU A 106 8.82 0.45 -5.42
C GLU A 106 9.81 1.48 -4.85
N LYS A 107 9.33 2.70 -4.61
CA LYS A 107 10.11 3.77 -3.96
C LYS A 107 10.07 3.69 -2.43
N GLY A 108 9.04 3.04 -1.91
CA GLY A 108 8.75 2.90 -0.49
C GLY A 108 7.63 3.84 -0.06
N VAL A 109 6.67 3.28 0.66
CA VAL A 109 5.59 3.99 1.34
C VAL A 109 5.85 3.93 2.84
N ASP A 110 5.58 5.01 3.54
CA ASP A 110 5.76 5.08 4.99
C ASP A 110 4.81 4.08 5.69
N ARG A 111 5.31 3.41 6.71
CA ARG A 111 4.55 2.43 7.51
C ARG A 111 3.39 3.05 8.31
N TYR A 112 3.41 4.35 8.53
CA TYR A 112 2.29 5.08 9.17
C TYR A 112 1.23 5.56 8.18
N SER A 113 1.57 5.65 6.88
CA SER A 113 0.65 6.13 5.84
C SER A 113 -0.65 5.35 5.74
N PRO A 114 -0.69 4.00 5.90
CA PRO A 114 -1.94 3.25 5.81
C PRO A 114 -3.00 3.73 6.80
N GLN A 115 -2.63 3.96 8.05
CA GLN A 115 -3.57 4.43 9.08
C GLN A 115 -4.16 5.80 8.74
N LEU A 116 -3.29 6.73 8.29
CA LEU A 116 -3.73 8.07 7.88
C LEU A 116 -4.59 8.01 6.61
N GLY A 117 -4.19 7.21 5.63
CA GLY A 117 -4.92 7.03 4.37
C GLY A 117 -6.31 6.44 4.60
N LEU A 118 -6.42 5.40 5.45
CA LEU A 118 -7.68 4.78 5.82
C LEU A 118 -8.59 5.77 6.57
N ALA A 119 -8.06 6.45 7.58
CA ALA A 119 -8.82 7.45 8.34
C ALA A 119 -9.37 8.56 7.42
N ARG A 120 -8.58 9.00 6.43
CA ARG A 120 -9.04 10.00 5.46
C ARG A 120 -10.12 9.45 4.52
N ALA A 121 -9.99 8.21 4.06
CA ALA A 121 -11.01 7.57 3.22
C ALA A 121 -12.33 7.42 3.97
N LEU A 122 -12.31 6.96 5.21
CA LEU A 122 -13.50 6.82 6.06
C LEU A 122 -14.17 8.18 6.32
N HIS A 123 -13.36 9.21 6.60
CA HIS A 123 -13.88 10.59 6.74
C HIS A 123 -14.58 11.07 5.46
N LEU A 124 -14.03 10.78 4.29
CA LEU A 124 -14.67 11.16 3.02
C LEU A 124 -15.98 10.42 2.77
N ILE A 125 -16.07 9.13 3.13
CA ILE A 125 -17.32 8.36 3.03
C ILE A 125 -18.40 9.02 3.89
N GLN A 126 -18.07 9.41 5.12
CA GLN A 126 -19.01 10.10 6.02
C GLN A 126 -19.40 11.50 5.51
N LEU A 127 -18.40 12.26 5.04
CA LEU A 127 -18.63 13.63 4.55
C LEU A 127 -19.52 13.64 3.31
N LEU A 128 -19.37 12.67 2.43
CA LEU A 128 -20.12 12.55 1.17
C LEU A 128 -21.43 11.76 1.33
N ASP A 129 -21.69 11.22 2.52
CA ASP A 129 -22.87 10.37 2.81
C ASP A 129 -23.07 9.28 1.76
N CYS A 130 -21.96 8.60 1.37
CA CYS A 130 -21.98 7.62 0.28
C CYS A 130 -21.91 6.16 0.76
N GLY A 131 -22.02 5.90 2.07
CA GLY A 131 -22.04 4.56 2.63
C GLY A 131 -21.93 4.53 4.14
N ASP A 132 -22.31 3.37 4.70
CA ASP A 132 -22.21 3.09 6.13
C ASP A 132 -20.88 2.43 6.47
N ILE A 133 -20.20 2.95 7.49
CA ILE A 133 -18.93 2.40 7.97
C ILE A 133 -19.24 1.37 9.05
N THR A 134 -18.76 0.14 8.85
CA THR A 134 -18.81 -0.90 9.89
C THR A 134 -17.71 -0.67 10.92
N THR A 135 -17.87 -1.26 12.09
CA THR A 135 -16.87 -1.20 13.18
C THR A 135 -15.78 -2.27 13.06
N LEU A 136 -15.80 -3.09 12.00
CA LEU A 136 -14.81 -4.14 11.78
C LEU A 136 -13.57 -3.55 11.12
N GLU A 137 -12.48 -3.54 11.84
CA GLU A 137 -11.15 -3.18 11.39
C GLU A 137 -10.20 -4.34 11.67
N TYR A 138 -9.36 -4.67 10.70
CA TYR A 138 -8.33 -5.70 10.83
C TYR A 138 -6.96 -5.07 10.60
N ASP A 139 -6.12 -5.05 11.64
CA ASP A 139 -4.73 -4.60 11.54
C ASP A 139 -3.81 -5.83 11.52
N LEU A 140 -3.31 -6.15 10.31
CA LEU A 140 -2.39 -7.24 10.08
C LEU A 140 -0.98 -6.67 9.89
N THR A 141 -0.10 -6.91 10.85
CA THR A 141 1.29 -6.46 10.79
C THR A 141 2.26 -7.63 10.71
N ASP A 142 3.49 -7.35 10.28
CA ASP A 142 4.60 -8.30 10.30
C ASP A 142 5.20 -8.50 11.71
N GLY A 143 4.54 -7.98 12.74
CA GLY A 143 4.96 -8.04 14.13
C GLY A 143 6.12 -7.10 14.49
N ARG A 144 6.66 -6.35 13.55
CA ARG A 144 7.68 -5.35 13.81
C ARG A 144 7.05 -4.08 14.38
N PRO A 145 7.54 -3.56 15.52
CA PRO A 145 6.99 -2.35 16.10
C PRO A 145 7.14 -1.16 15.13
N LEU A 146 6.15 -0.29 15.13
CA LEU A 146 6.20 1.00 14.44
C LEU A 146 7.01 1.98 15.30
N GLU A 147 8.35 1.89 15.21
CA GLU A 147 9.23 2.82 15.90
C GLU A 147 9.62 3.98 14.98
N ARG A 148 9.51 5.20 15.51
CA ARG A 148 10.02 6.38 14.81
C ARG A 148 11.54 6.32 14.78
N LYS A 149 12.12 6.47 13.60
CA LYS A 149 13.57 6.55 13.45
C LYS A 149 14.07 7.90 13.98
N HIS A 150 14.94 7.86 14.95
CA HIS A 150 15.66 9.04 15.42
C HIS A 150 17.01 9.13 14.71
N ILE A 151 17.24 10.24 14.03
CA ILE A 151 18.52 10.51 13.36
C ILE A 151 19.28 11.52 14.19
N VAL A 152 20.41 11.09 14.75
CA VAL A 152 21.33 11.96 15.49
C VAL A 152 22.45 12.41 14.54
N THR A 153 22.57 13.72 14.37
CA THR A 153 23.58 14.32 13.49
C THR A 153 24.11 15.62 14.10
N THR A 154 25.12 16.21 13.48
CA THR A 154 25.68 17.51 13.85
C THR A 154 25.67 18.46 12.66
N PRO A 155 25.62 19.78 12.86
CA PRO A 155 25.73 20.76 11.78
C PRO A 155 27.00 20.56 10.91
N ALA A 156 28.13 20.25 11.53
CA ALA A 156 29.37 19.96 10.81
C ALA A 156 29.22 18.77 9.84
N LYS A 157 28.55 17.70 10.28
CA LYS A 157 28.31 16.53 9.43
C LYS A 157 27.36 16.84 8.26
N ILE A 158 26.32 17.64 8.52
CA ILE A 158 25.40 18.13 7.48
C ILE A 158 26.17 18.96 6.44
N CYS A 159 26.93 19.95 6.87
CA CYS A 159 27.78 20.77 5.98
C CYS A 159 28.75 19.91 5.17
N GLY A 160 29.38 18.90 5.80
CA GLY A 160 30.28 17.98 5.12
C GLY A 160 29.63 17.18 3.99
N VAL A 161 28.39 16.73 4.19
CA VAL A 161 27.61 16.02 3.16
C VAL A 161 27.15 16.97 2.04
N LEU A 162 26.74 18.19 2.39
CA LEU A 162 26.30 19.20 1.43
C LEU A 162 27.44 19.82 0.62
N GLY A 163 28.67 19.79 1.14
CA GLY A 163 29.84 20.45 0.55
C GLY A 163 29.83 21.99 0.69
N ILE A 164 28.90 22.54 1.48
CA ILE A 164 28.78 23.98 1.75
C ILE A 164 28.57 24.24 3.23
N THR A 165 28.91 25.44 3.68
CA THR A 165 28.66 25.88 5.06
C THR A 165 27.27 26.52 5.14
N VAL A 166 26.42 25.99 6.01
CA VAL A 166 25.09 26.53 6.31
C VAL A 166 25.06 26.91 7.78
N PRO A 167 24.55 28.10 8.17
CA PRO A 167 24.39 28.47 9.58
C PRO A 167 23.47 27.52 10.34
N ASP A 168 23.85 27.17 11.57
CA ASP A 168 23.10 26.23 12.42
C ASP A 168 21.61 26.61 12.56
N GLN A 169 21.36 27.92 12.77
CA GLN A 169 20.00 28.42 12.90
C GLN A 169 19.15 28.22 11.62
N THR A 170 19.78 28.34 10.45
CA THR A 170 19.13 28.08 9.17
C THR A 170 18.77 26.59 9.02
N MET A 171 19.69 25.69 9.41
CA MET A 171 19.42 24.23 9.39
C MET A 171 18.26 23.85 10.31
N ILE A 172 18.26 24.38 11.54
CA ILE A 172 17.17 24.14 12.51
C ILE A 172 15.84 24.64 11.96
N CYS A 173 15.81 25.84 11.40
CA CYS A 173 14.60 26.41 10.81
C CYS A 173 14.04 25.55 9.66
N LEU A 174 14.91 25.14 8.74
CA LEU A 174 14.52 24.30 7.60
C LEU A 174 13.99 22.93 8.04
N LEU A 175 14.63 22.30 9.01
CA LEU A 175 14.17 21.00 9.54
C LEU A 175 12.86 21.13 10.31
N TYR A 176 12.66 22.23 11.05
CA TYR A 176 11.43 22.46 11.82
C TYR A 176 10.23 22.79 10.93
N THR A 177 10.44 23.48 9.81
CA THR A 177 9.38 23.90 8.88
C THR A 177 9.15 22.88 7.77
N SER A 178 9.99 21.85 7.66
CA SER A 178 9.77 20.77 6.70
C SER A 178 8.57 19.93 7.15
N PRO A 179 7.56 19.70 6.29
CA PRO A 179 6.47 18.80 6.62
C PRO A 179 7.04 17.39 6.82
N SER A 180 6.85 16.86 8.01
CA SER A 180 7.24 15.49 8.40
C SER A 180 6.22 14.48 7.92
#